data_c3ddd762edf851cff269121e1c6a75ba
#
_entry.id   c3ddd762edf851cff269121e1c6a75ba
#
_cell.length_a   1.000
_cell.length_b   1.000
_cell.length_c   1.000
_cell.angle_alpha   90.00
_cell.angle_beta   90.00
_cell.angle_gamma   90.00
#
_symmetry.space_group_name_H-M   'P 1'
#
loop_
_entity.id
_entity.type
_entity.pdbx_description
1 polymer ?
#
loop_
_entity_poly.entity_id
_entity_poly.type
_entity_poly.pdbx_seq_one_letter_code
_entity_poly.pdbx_strand_id
1 'polypeptide(L)'
;FPTRRSSDLVMITGDHKDTAVAIGKELGIISDASQAITGRELDALSDEELDAAVEKYSVYARVQPEHKVRIVNAWRRKGAITAMTGDGVNDAPSIKSADIGVGMGITGTDVTKNVADMVLSDDNFATIVNAVGEGRRIYDNIRKAIQFLLASNMSEVLGVFFATLLGFTLLNPVHLLFINLITDCFPADR
;
A
#
# COMPACT_ATOMS: atom_id res chain seq x y z
N PHE A 1 9.08 -11.34 -1.75
CA PHE A 1 9.12 -9.86 -1.84
C PHE A 1 10.51 -9.44 -1.41
N PRO A 2 11.23 -8.60 -2.20
CA PRO A 2 12.50 -8.09 -1.76
C PRO A 2 12.30 -7.35 -0.44
N THR A 3 13.13 -7.65 0.53
CA THR A 3 13.28 -6.92 1.77
C THR A 3 13.83 -5.52 1.46
N ARG A 4 13.08 -4.70 0.75
CA ARG A 4 13.31 -3.27 0.74
C ARG A 4 12.87 -2.74 2.10
N ARG A 5 13.72 -1.87 2.64
CA ARG A 5 13.48 -1.07 3.85
C ARG A 5 12.00 -0.70 3.92
N SER A 6 11.43 -0.88 5.08
CA SER A 6 10.14 -0.32 5.44
C SER A 6 9.98 1.07 4.81
N SER A 7 8.99 1.25 3.93
CA SER A 7 8.48 2.49 3.35
C SER A 7 9.47 3.67 3.35
N ASP A 8 9.96 4.06 2.18
CA ASP A 8 10.68 5.33 2.01
C ASP A 8 9.69 6.47 2.31
N LEU A 9 10.07 7.33 3.25
CA LEU A 9 9.27 8.47 3.66
C LEU A 9 9.59 9.66 2.76
N VAL A 10 8.55 10.28 2.22
CA VAL A 10 8.63 11.50 1.41
C VAL A 10 7.89 12.62 2.12
N MET A 11 8.55 13.75 2.33
CA MET A 11 7.97 14.93 2.94
C MET A 11 7.52 15.92 1.88
N ILE A 12 6.24 16.30 1.94
CA ILE A 12 5.62 17.28 1.03
C ILE A 12 5.04 18.42 1.87
N THR A 13 5.55 19.64 1.70
CA THR A 13 5.14 20.78 2.53
C THR A 13 4.98 22.07 1.72
N GLY A 14 4.13 22.97 2.21
CA GLY A 14 4.04 24.34 1.74
C GLY A 14 5.15 25.27 2.25
N ASP A 15 5.97 24.81 3.20
CA ASP A 15 7.03 25.59 3.85
C ASP A 15 8.17 25.94 2.91
N HIS A 16 9.02 26.89 3.35
CA HIS A 16 10.22 27.29 2.62
C HIS A 16 11.23 26.13 2.51
N LYS A 17 11.98 26.08 1.40
CA LYS A 17 12.94 25.00 1.11
C LYS A 17 13.95 24.80 2.24
N ASP A 18 14.50 25.88 2.79
CA ASP A 18 15.52 25.78 3.84
C ASP A 18 14.96 25.17 5.14
N THR A 19 13.71 25.54 5.50
CA THR A 19 13.01 24.96 6.65
C THR A 19 12.71 23.47 6.40
N ALA A 20 12.21 23.14 5.23
CA ALA A 20 11.92 21.76 4.86
C ALA A 20 13.18 20.88 4.84
N VAL A 21 14.30 21.42 4.34
CA VAL A 21 15.61 20.74 4.36
C VAL A 21 16.11 20.53 5.79
N ALA A 22 15.99 21.54 6.67
CA ALA A 22 16.40 21.42 8.06
C ALA A 22 15.62 20.32 8.77
N ILE A 23 14.30 20.33 8.65
CA ILE A 23 13.42 19.31 9.23
C ILE A 23 13.69 17.93 8.61
N GLY A 24 13.84 17.85 7.30
CA GLY A 24 14.11 16.60 6.60
C GLY A 24 15.42 15.94 7.03
N LYS A 25 16.46 16.75 7.32
CA LYS A 25 17.73 16.29 7.88
C LYS A 25 17.59 15.83 9.32
N GLU A 26 16.88 16.60 10.16
CA GLU A 26 16.64 16.25 11.56
C GLU A 26 15.88 14.94 11.70
N LEU A 27 14.89 14.69 10.83
CA LEU A 27 14.11 13.46 10.78
C LEU A 27 14.82 12.30 10.06
N GLY A 28 16.00 12.55 9.45
CA GLY A 28 16.74 11.53 8.71
C GLY A 28 16.09 11.13 7.36
N ILE A 29 15.17 11.94 6.84
CA ILE A 29 14.51 11.72 5.53
C ILE A 29 15.49 11.98 4.39
N ILE A 30 16.32 13.02 4.53
CA ILE A 30 17.37 13.38 3.59
C ILE A 30 18.72 13.56 4.30
N SER A 31 19.79 13.29 3.59
CA SER A 31 21.17 13.55 4.04
C SER A 31 21.72 14.84 3.48
N ASP A 32 21.29 15.20 2.27
CA ASP A 32 21.77 16.37 1.53
C ASP A 32 20.64 17.24 0.99
N ALA A 33 20.89 18.54 0.87
CA ALA A 33 19.91 19.50 0.35
C ALA A 33 19.56 19.28 -1.14
N SER A 34 20.39 18.56 -1.89
CA SER A 34 20.12 18.18 -3.28
C SER A 34 18.96 17.19 -3.42
N GLN A 35 18.56 16.53 -2.33
CA GLN A 35 17.42 15.64 -2.28
C GLN A 35 16.09 16.41 -2.05
N ALA A 36 16.15 17.74 -2.02
CA ALA A 36 14.98 18.60 -1.87
C ALA A 36 14.75 19.43 -3.13
N ILE A 37 13.48 19.47 -3.57
CA ILE A 37 13.03 20.25 -4.73
C ILE A 37 11.88 21.18 -4.34
N THR A 38 11.74 22.33 -4.99
CA THR A 38 10.62 23.26 -4.80
C THR A 38 9.51 23.03 -5.82
N GLY A 39 8.27 23.46 -5.51
CA GLY A 39 7.18 23.46 -6.46
C GLY A 39 7.51 24.17 -7.77
N ARG A 40 8.23 25.32 -7.70
CA ARG A 40 8.67 26.06 -8.89
C ARG A 40 9.67 25.29 -9.76
N GLU A 41 10.59 24.56 -9.13
CA GLU A 41 11.52 23.68 -9.85
C GLU A 41 10.78 22.48 -10.43
N LEU A 42 9.75 21.99 -9.75
CA LEU A 42 8.88 20.91 -10.21
C LEU A 42 8.05 21.33 -11.44
N ASP A 43 7.57 22.57 -11.48
CA ASP A 43 6.83 23.13 -12.63
C ASP A 43 7.67 23.20 -13.91
N ALA A 44 8.97 23.32 -13.77
CA ALA A 44 9.91 23.36 -14.89
C ALA A 44 10.19 21.96 -15.49
N LEU A 45 9.83 20.88 -14.80
CA LEU A 45 10.01 19.50 -15.27
C LEU A 45 8.77 19.01 -16.02
N SER A 46 8.97 18.30 -17.13
CA SER A 46 7.91 17.51 -17.75
C SER A 46 7.54 16.30 -16.85
N ASP A 47 6.44 15.62 -17.16
CA ASP A 47 6.07 14.44 -16.39
C ASP A 47 7.05 13.29 -16.56
N GLU A 48 7.62 13.13 -17.76
CA GLU A 48 8.65 12.15 -18.06
C GLU A 48 9.96 12.44 -17.30
N GLU A 49 10.36 13.72 -17.23
CA GLU A 49 11.53 14.15 -16.47
C GLU A 49 11.33 13.96 -14.97
N LEU A 50 10.11 14.25 -14.47
CA LEU A 50 9.77 13.99 -13.08
C LEU A 50 9.80 12.48 -12.78
N ASP A 51 9.24 11.65 -13.64
CA ASP A 51 9.27 10.19 -13.47
C ASP A 51 10.70 9.65 -13.43
N ALA A 52 11.60 10.22 -14.24
CA ALA A 52 13.01 9.83 -14.21
C ALA A 52 13.73 10.27 -12.93
N ALA A 53 13.32 11.40 -12.33
CA ALA A 53 14.00 12.05 -11.22
C ALA A 53 13.33 11.83 -9.85
N VAL A 54 12.10 11.30 -9.78
CA VAL A 54 11.30 11.24 -8.56
C VAL A 54 12.00 10.49 -7.41
N GLU A 55 12.77 9.46 -7.72
CA GLU A 55 13.54 8.68 -6.73
C GLU A 55 14.70 9.47 -6.10
N LYS A 56 15.12 10.55 -6.74
CA LYS A 56 16.20 11.43 -6.23
C LYS A 56 15.72 12.34 -5.11
N TYR A 57 14.43 12.69 -5.11
CA TYR A 57 13.87 13.68 -4.21
C TYR A 57 13.02 13.02 -3.13
N SER A 58 13.30 13.35 -1.86
CA SER A 58 12.53 12.91 -0.70
C SER A 58 11.90 14.08 0.05
N VAL A 59 12.20 15.34 -0.33
CA VAL A 59 11.59 16.54 0.26
C VAL A 59 11.10 17.45 -0.86
N TYR A 60 9.82 17.79 -0.80
CA TYR A 60 9.16 18.70 -1.72
C TYR A 60 8.66 19.92 -0.94
N ALA A 61 9.21 21.10 -1.24
CA ALA A 61 8.94 22.34 -0.53
C ALA A 61 8.16 23.34 -1.40
N ARG A 62 7.37 24.22 -0.77
CA ARG A 62 6.53 25.21 -1.46
C ARG A 62 5.67 24.62 -2.57
N VAL A 63 5.07 23.46 -2.31
CA VAL A 63 4.21 22.77 -3.25
C VAL A 63 2.76 23.23 -3.12
N GLN A 64 2.05 23.23 -4.25
CA GLN A 64 0.62 23.45 -4.34
C GLN A 64 -0.13 22.11 -4.42
N PRO A 65 -1.47 22.08 -4.27
CA PRO A 65 -2.24 20.84 -4.31
C PRO A 65 -2.02 20.01 -5.58
N GLU A 66 -1.88 20.67 -6.74
CA GLU A 66 -1.63 20.02 -8.03
C GLU A 66 -0.29 19.27 -8.04
N HIS A 67 0.73 19.85 -7.42
CA HIS A 67 2.05 19.22 -7.29
C HIS A 67 1.96 17.92 -6.48
N LYS A 68 1.14 17.89 -5.41
CA LYS A 68 0.97 16.68 -4.59
C LYS A 68 0.43 15.51 -5.42
N VAL A 69 -0.59 15.77 -6.23
CA VAL A 69 -1.17 14.77 -7.15
C VAL A 69 -0.11 14.30 -8.16
N ARG A 70 0.66 15.24 -8.72
CA ARG A 70 1.69 14.95 -9.71
C ARG A 70 2.81 14.09 -9.15
N ILE A 71 3.25 14.35 -7.90
CA ILE A 71 4.26 13.56 -7.19
C ILE A 71 3.75 12.14 -6.92
N VAL A 72 2.53 12.00 -6.39
CA VAL A 72 1.91 10.69 -6.13
C VAL A 72 1.84 9.86 -7.42
N ASN A 73 1.36 10.48 -8.51
CA ASN A 73 1.26 9.78 -9.79
C ASN A 73 2.62 9.38 -10.37
N ALA A 74 3.67 10.20 -10.19
CA ALA A 74 5.02 9.87 -10.62
C ALA A 74 5.55 8.61 -9.91
N TRP A 75 5.38 8.53 -8.59
CA TRP A 75 5.73 7.32 -7.82
C TRP A 75 4.94 6.09 -8.25
N ARG A 76 3.62 6.24 -8.49
CA ARG A 76 2.77 5.14 -8.99
C ARG A 76 3.20 4.64 -10.36
N ARG A 77 3.56 5.54 -11.29
CA ARG A 77 4.11 5.16 -12.61
C ARG A 77 5.43 4.39 -12.51
N LYS A 78 6.20 4.60 -11.44
CA LYS A 78 7.39 3.80 -11.10
C LYS A 78 7.06 2.42 -10.51
N GLY A 79 5.80 2.10 -10.31
CA GLY A 79 5.35 0.84 -9.71
C GLY A 79 5.47 0.79 -8.18
N ALA A 80 5.66 1.94 -7.52
CA ALA A 80 5.63 2.05 -6.07
C ALA A 80 4.18 2.04 -5.58
N ILE A 81 3.91 1.35 -4.47
CA ILE A 81 2.65 1.48 -3.74
C ILE A 81 2.74 2.71 -2.86
N THR A 82 1.89 3.68 -3.12
CA THR A 82 1.92 4.99 -2.46
C THR A 82 0.87 5.10 -1.38
N ALA A 83 1.27 5.62 -0.21
CA ALA A 83 0.34 6.10 0.81
C ALA A 83 0.46 7.62 0.92
N MET A 84 -0.64 8.34 0.85
CA MET A 84 -0.68 9.80 0.99
C MET A 84 -1.47 10.19 2.21
N THR A 85 -0.85 10.99 3.09
CA THR A 85 -1.48 11.53 4.29
C THR A 85 -1.80 13.01 4.10
N GLY A 86 -2.89 13.46 4.70
CA GLY A 86 -3.25 14.88 4.71
C GLY A 86 -4.40 15.18 5.67
N ASP A 87 -4.53 16.44 6.04
CA ASP A 87 -5.53 16.95 6.98
C ASP A 87 -6.46 18.01 6.35
N GLY A 88 -6.01 18.66 5.28
CA GLY A 88 -6.72 19.76 4.63
C GLY A 88 -7.52 19.37 3.39
N VAL A 89 -8.52 20.20 3.05
CA VAL A 89 -9.32 20.06 1.83
C VAL A 89 -8.42 20.01 0.57
N ASN A 90 -7.32 20.74 0.59
CA ASN A 90 -6.34 20.79 -0.49
C ASN A 90 -5.58 19.46 -0.71
N ASP A 91 -5.63 18.56 0.28
CA ASP A 91 -4.98 17.25 0.21
C ASP A 91 -5.89 16.17 -0.38
N ALA A 92 -7.21 16.41 -0.37
CA ALA A 92 -8.19 15.44 -0.82
C ALA A 92 -7.92 14.86 -2.23
N PRO A 93 -7.52 15.66 -3.26
CA PRO A 93 -7.22 15.11 -4.58
C PRO A 93 -5.99 14.18 -4.56
N SER A 94 -4.95 14.50 -3.79
CA SER A 94 -3.73 13.68 -3.68
C SER A 94 -3.96 12.43 -2.84
N ILE A 95 -4.75 12.53 -1.76
CA ILE A 95 -5.19 11.39 -0.94
C ILE A 95 -5.93 10.39 -1.83
N LYS A 96 -6.89 10.87 -2.62
CA LYS A 96 -7.67 10.01 -3.53
C LYS A 96 -6.84 9.43 -4.68
N SER A 97 -5.75 10.07 -5.08
CA SER A 97 -4.88 9.62 -6.16
C SER A 97 -3.87 8.56 -5.71
N ALA A 98 -3.63 8.42 -4.42
CA ALA A 98 -2.74 7.42 -3.86
C ALA A 98 -3.36 6.02 -3.93
N ASP A 99 -2.53 4.98 -3.74
CA ASP A 99 -3.02 3.61 -3.61
C ASP A 99 -3.66 3.38 -2.24
N ILE A 100 -3.22 4.15 -1.23
CA ILE A 100 -3.79 4.18 0.12
C ILE A 100 -3.89 5.64 0.55
N GLY A 101 -5.09 6.17 0.57
CA GLY A 101 -5.38 7.50 1.12
C GLY A 101 -5.54 7.45 2.63
N VAL A 102 -4.84 8.31 3.36
CA VAL A 102 -4.88 8.38 4.83
C VAL A 102 -5.32 9.75 5.29
N GLY A 103 -6.48 9.82 5.93
CA GLY A 103 -7.02 11.04 6.54
C GLY A 103 -6.71 11.12 8.02
N MET A 104 -6.47 12.34 8.54
CA MET A 104 -6.35 12.59 9.96
C MET A 104 -7.73 12.61 10.62
N GLY A 105 -7.89 11.91 11.75
CA GLY A 105 -9.18 11.74 12.44
C GLY A 105 -9.53 12.91 13.36
N ILE A 106 -8.54 13.51 13.99
CA ILE A 106 -8.72 14.63 14.94
C ILE A 106 -8.62 15.96 14.19
N THR A 107 -7.50 16.20 13.49
CA THR A 107 -7.22 17.47 12.80
C THR A 107 -7.77 17.51 11.37
N GLY A 108 -8.07 16.35 10.78
CA GLY A 108 -8.54 16.26 9.39
C GLY A 108 -9.95 16.79 9.19
N THR A 109 -10.16 17.40 8.02
CA THR A 109 -11.49 17.86 7.57
C THR A 109 -12.38 16.67 7.18
N ASP A 110 -13.70 16.88 7.19
CA ASP A 110 -14.63 15.86 6.74
C ASP A 110 -14.41 15.47 5.28
N VAL A 111 -13.91 16.40 4.46
CA VAL A 111 -13.57 16.13 3.05
C VAL A 111 -12.44 15.11 2.95
N THR A 112 -11.36 15.27 3.73
CA THR A 112 -10.24 14.31 3.74
C THR A 112 -10.67 12.95 4.29
N LYS A 113 -11.46 12.93 5.37
CA LYS A 113 -11.98 11.69 5.95
C LYS A 113 -12.87 10.91 4.98
N ASN A 114 -13.70 11.61 4.19
CA ASN A 114 -14.61 10.97 3.23
C ASN A 114 -13.92 10.40 1.98
N VAL A 115 -12.75 10.92 1.60
CA VAL A 115 -11.99 10.44 0.44
C VAL A 115 -10.88 9.46 0.80
N ALA A 116 -10.54 9.35 2.08
CA ALA A 116 -9.49 8.48 2.57
C ALA A 116 -9.96 7.02 2.67
N ASP A 117 -9.06 6.09 2.38
CA ASP A 117 -9.26 4.65 2.58
C ASP A 117 -9.10 4.26 4.06
N MET A 118 -8.29 5.03 4.79
CA MET A 118 -8.01 4.84 6.21
C MET A 118 -8.06 6.19 6.94
N VAL A 119 -8.64 6.21 8.13
CA VAL A 119 -8.67 7.38 9.01
C VAL A 119 -7.93 7.07 10.32
N LEU A 120 -6.93 7.87 10.65
CA LEU A 120 -6.16 7.76 11.88
C LEU A 120 -6.91 8.41 13.04
N SER A 121 -7.43 7.62 13.95
CA SER A 121 -8.19 8.13 15.11
C SER A 121 -7.34 8.90 16.12
N ASP A 122 -6.03 8.67 16.12
CA ASP A 122 -5.05 9.25 17.03
C ASP A 122 -4.12 10.30 16.38
N ASP A 123 -4.29 10.56 15.07
CA ASP A 123 -3.42 11.40 14.24
C ASP A 123 -1.93 11.05 14.35
N ASN A 124 -1.63 9.82 14.75
CA ASN A 124 -0.26 9.38 14.96
C ASN A 124 0.26 8.63 13.72
N PHE A 125 1.30 9.20 13.08
CA PHE A 125 1.92 8.59 11.91
C PHE A 125 2.47 7.18 12.18
N ALA A 126 2.92 6.87 13.41
CA ALA A 126 3.40 5.54 13.77
C ALA A 126 2.30 4.47 13.64
N THR A 127 1.03 4.84 13.78
CA THR A 127 -0.11 3.93 13.59
C THR A 127 -0.21 3.43 12.15
N ILE A 128 0.23 4.21 11.15
CA ILE A 128 0.31 3.76 9.75
C ILE A 128 1.27 2.58 9.62
N VAL A 129 2.42 2.63 10.27
CA VAL A 129 3.42 1.54 10.24
C VAL A 129 2.84 0.25 10.82
N ASN A 130 2.10 0.37 11.93
CA ASN A 130 1.41 -0.76 12.55
C ASN A 130 0.32 -1.31 11.62
N ALA A 131 -0.48 -0.44 11.00
CA ALA A 131 -1.53 -0.82 10.06
C ALA A 131 -0.96 -1.56 8.84
N VAL A 132 0.17 -1.10 8.28
CA VAL A 132 0.88 -1.81 7.19
C VAL A 132 1.35 -3.20 7.65
N GLY A 133 1.88 -3.32 8.88
CA GLY A 133 2.29 -4.59 9.46
C GLY A 133 1.13 -5.57 9.59
N GLU A 134 0.01 -5.13 10.13
CA GLU A 134 -1.21 -5.93 10.27
C GLU A 134 -1.81 -6.30 8.91
N GLY A 135 -1.87 -5.37 7.96
CA GLY A 135 -2.34 -5.63 6.60
C GLY A 135 -1.52 -6.72 5.90
N ARG A 136 -0.19 -6.70 6.04
CA ARG A 136 0.69 -7.76 5.53
C ARG A 136 0.40 -9.11 6.19
N ARG A 137 0.18 -9.12 7.51
CA ARG A 137 -0.16 -10.35 8.25
C ARG A 137 -1.49 -10.93 7.80
N ILE A 138 -2.51 -10.08 7.61
CA ILE A 138 -3.82 -10.49 7.09
C ILE A 138 -3.67 -11.07 5.67
N TYR A 139 -2.95 -10.39 4.79
CA TYR A 139 -2.68 -10.89 3.44
C TYR A 139 -1.99 -12.26 3.42
N ASP A 140 -0.97 -12.44 4.27
CA ASP A 140 -0.27 -13.73 4.39
C ASP A 140 -1.19 -14.84 4.89
N ASN A 141 -2.11 -14.54 5.81
CA ASN A 141 -3.08 -15.50 6.30
C ASN A 141 -4.11 -15.87 5.21
N ILE A 142 -4.64 -14.88 4.49
CA ILE A 142 -5.53 -15.12 3.34
C ILE A 142 -4.81 -15.99 2.29
N ARG A 143 -3.57 -15.69 1.96
CA ARG A 143 -2.76 -16.45 1.02
C ARG A 143 -2.58 -17.90 1.45
N LYS A 144 -2.29 -18.13 2.74
CA LYS A 144 -2.15 -19.49 3.31
C LYS A 144 -3.47 -20.26 3.24
N ALA A 145 -4.60 -19.61 3.57
CA ALA A 145 -5.91 -20.22 3.48
C ALA A 145 -6.25 -20.63 2.04
N ILE A 146 -6.03 -19.74 1.07
CA ILE A 146 -6.23 -20.03 -0.36
C ILE A 146 -5.32 -21.19 -0.83
N GLN A 147 -4.03 -21.16 -0.45
CA GLN A 147 -3.10 -22.24 -0.80
C GLN A 147 -3.55 -23.60 -0.23
N PHE A 148 -4.03 -23.61 1.00
CA PHE A 148 -4.55 -24.82 1.64
C PHE A 148 -5.76 -25.36 0.88
N LEU A 149 -6.77 -24.52 0.60
CA LEU A 149 -7.98 -24.92 -0.12
C LEU A 149 -7.66 -25.43 -1.53
N LEU A 150 -6.79 -24.74 -2.26
CA LEU A 150 -6.38 -25.15 -3.61
C LEU A 150 -5.60 -26.48 -3.58
N ALA A 151 -4.71 -26.67 -2.61
CA ALA A 151 -3.95 -27.90 -2.48
C ALA A 151 -4.83 -29.10 -2.12
N SER A 152 -5.80 -28.91 -1.21
CA SER A 152 -6.78 -29.91 -0.83
C SER A 152 -7.61 -30.37 -2.04
N ASN A 153 -8.26 -29.42 -2.71
CA ASN A 153 -9.10 -29.69 -3.88
C ASN A 153 -8.30 -30.33 -5.04
N MET A 154 -7.06 -29.86 -5.27
CA MET A 154 -6.19 -30.45 -6.29
C MET A 154 -5.83 -31.89 -5.96
N SER A 155 -5.56 -32.21 -4.70
CA SER A 155 -5.29 -33.57 -4.23
C SER A 155 -6.47 -34.50 -4.49
N GLU A 156 -7.69 -34.05 -4.26
CA GLU A 156 -8.90 -34.81 -4.53
C GLU A 156 -9.09 -35.09 -6.04
N VAL A 157 -8.93 -34.04 -6.86
CA VAL A 157 -9.03 -34.15 -8.32
C VAL A 157 -8.01 -35.15 -8.86
N LEU A 158 -6.75 -35.04 -8.42
CA LEU A 158 -5.70 -35.97 -8.82
C LEU A 158 -5.96 -37.38 -8.33
N GLY A 159 -6.44 -37.56 -7.09
CA GLY A 159 -6.80 -38.86 -6.52
C GLY A 159 -7.87 -39.55 -7.34
N VAL A 160 -8.97 -38.85 -7.65
CA VAL A 160 -10.05 -39.38 -8.49
C VAL A 160 -9.57 -39.65 -9.92
N PHE A 161 -8.76 -38.79 -10.50
CA PHE A 161 -8.20 -38.97 -11.85
C PHE A 161 -7.36 -40.24 -11.95
N PHE A 162 -6.41 -40.44 -11.03
CA PHE A 162 -5.59 -41.67 -11.04
C PHE A 162 -6.37 -42.94 -10.73
N ALA A 163 -7.33 -42.88 -9.80
CA ALA A 163 -8.20 -44.03 -9.49
C ALA A 163 -9.02 -44.45 -10.72
N THR A 164 -9.54 -43.45 -11.47
CA THR A 164 -10.30 -43.73 -12.69
C THR A 164 -9.42 -44.36 -13.80
N LEU A 165 -8.17 -43.85 -13.95
CA LEU A 165 -7.19 -44.46 -14.86
C LEU A 165 -6.85 -45.91 -14.53
N LEU A 166 -6.79 -46.25 -13.23
CA LEU A 166 -6.51 -47.60 -12.72
C LEU A 166 -7.75 -48.50 -12.68
N GLY A 167 -8.92 -47.98 -13.07
CA GLY A 167 -10.14 -48.72 -13.23
C GLY A 167 -10.89 -49.03 -11.93
N PHE A 168 -10.67 -48.27 -10.87
CA PHE A 168 -11.44 -48.41 -9.62
C PHE A 168 -12.03 -47.09 -9.11
N THR A 169 -13.11 -47.13 -8.38
CA THR A 169 -13.75 -45.97 -7.78
C THR A 169 -13.18 -45.75 -6.38
N LEU A 170 -12.40 -44.65 -6.21
CA LEU A 170 -11.77 -44.30 -4.95
C LEU A 170 -12.80 -43.75 -3.94
N LEU A 171 -13.64 -42.82 -4.38
CA LEU A 171 -14.59 -42.09 -3.58
C LEU A 171 -15.93 -41.95 -4.32
N ASN A 172 -17.01 -42.11 -3.61
CA ASN A 172 -18.33 -41.76 -4.14
C ASN A 172 -18.56 -40.23 -4.00
N PRO A 173 -19.45 -39.64 -4.82
CA PRO A 173 -19.72 -38.20 -4.77
C PRO A 173 -20.11 -37.69 -3.38
N VAL A 174 -20.80 -38.49 -2.60
CA VAL A 174 -21.19 -38.13 -1.22
C VAL A 174 -19.97 -38.06 -0.29
N HIS A 175 -18.96 -38.92 -0.48
CA HIS A 175 -17.72 -38.89 0.30
C HIS A 175 -16.91 -37.65 -0.02
N LEU A 176 -16.82 -37.26 -1.30
CA LEU A 176 -16.16 -36.02 -1.72
C LEU A 176 -16.82 -34.80 -1.10
N LEU A 177 -18.14 -34.73 -1.13
CA LEU A 177 -18.89 -33.63 -0.52
C LEU A 177 -18.65 -33.52 0.98
N PHE A 178 -18.59 -34.67 1.68
CA PHE A 178 -18.35 -34.71 3.11
C PHE A 178 -16.91 -34.31 3.47
N ILE A 179 -15.93 -34.74 2.70
CA ILE A 179 -14.52 -34.37 2.88
C ILE A 179 -14.37 -32.86 2.68
N ASN A 180 -14.91 -32.30 1.59
CA ASN A 180 -14.88 -30.86 1.34
C ASN A 180 -15.55 -30.07 2.46
N LEU A 181 -16.70 -30.52 2.97
CA LEU A 181 -17.36 -29.85 4.07
C LEU A 181 -16.48 -29.79 5.33
N ILE A 182 -15.77 -30.89 5.63
CA ILE A 182 -14.91 -30.96 6.82
C ILE A 182 -13.60 -30.18 6.60
N THR A 183 -12.94 -30.39 5.47
CA THR A 183 -11.63 -29.78 5.21
C THR A 183 -11.71 -28.30 4.96
N ASP A 184 -12.79 -27.80 4.36
CA ASP A 184 -12.94 -26.38 4.02
C ASP A 184 -13.49 -25.55 5.20
N CYS A 185 -14.36 -26.16 6.05
CA CYS A 185 -14.97 -25.43 7.17
C CYS A 185 -14.06 -25.32 8.42
N PHE A 186 -13.35 -26.39 8.79
CA PHE A 186 -12.58 -26.39 10.04
C PHE A 186 -11.26 -25.61 10.03
N PRO A 187 -10.45 -25.58 8.95
CA PRO A 187 -9.20 -24.82 8.95
C PRO A 187 -9.37 -23.34 8.62
N ALA A 188 -10.49 -22.92 8.07
CA ALA A 188 -10.75 -21.52 7.72
C ALA A 188 -11.04 -20.63 8.94
N ASP A 189 -11.21 -21.24 10.13
CA ASP A 189 -11.64 -20.57 11.36
C ASP A 189 -10.48 -20.29 12.36
N ARG A 190 -9.19 -20.31 11.88
CA ARG A 190 -8.00 -20.02 12.70
C ARG A 190 -7.16 -18.87 12.19
#